data_158d91a17eef7105f0e249b3985f6bf6
#
_entry.id   158d91a17eef7105f0e249b3985f6bf6
#
_cell.length_a   1.000
_cell.length_b   1.000
_cell.length_c   1.000
_cell.angle_alpha   90.00
_cell.angle_beta   90.00
_cell.angle_gamma   90.00
#
_symmetry.space_group_name_H-M   'P 1'
#
loop_
_entity.id
_entity.type
_entity.pdbx_description
1 polymer ?
#
loop_
_entity_poly.entity_id
_entity_poly.type
_entity_poly.pdbx_seq_one_letter_code
_entity_poly.pdbx_strand_id
1 'polypeptide(L)'
;MASTRLPGKPLADIAGEPMIVHVWRRATEAGVGPVVVACAEPEIAAAISAAGGQAVMTRPDHPSGSDRIFEALESVDRESAHDAVINLQGDLPTIDPAIVRAVLRPLADPGVDIATLVAPITEAKECYDPNVVKAALSL
;
A
#
# COMPACT_ATOMS: atom_id res chain seq x y z
N MET A 1 -5.09 -3.54 10.98
CA MET A 1 -4.50 -4.49 11.95
C MET A 1 -3.23 -3.87 12.50
N ALA A 2 -3.20 -3.52 13.77
CA ALA A 2 -1.96 -3.16 14.42
C ALA A 2 -1.01 -4.36 14.33
N SER A 3 0.20 -4.15 13.81
CA SER A 3 1.22 -5.20 13.77
C SER A 3 1.58 -5.60 15.21
N THR A 4 1.05 -6.72 15.67
CA THR A 4 1.35 -7.26 17.02
C THR A 4 2.82 -7.67 17.15
N ARG A 5 3.53 -7.88 16.03
CA ARG A 5 4.94 -8.29 16.01
C ARG A 5 5.92 -7.13 16.16
N LEU A 6 5.56 -5.93 15.71
CA LEU A 6 6.40 -4.73 15.81
C LEU A 6 5.50 -3.49 15.91
N PRO A 7 5.17 -3.05 17.14
CA PRO A 7 4.42 -1.80 17.34
C PRO A 7 5.20 -0.62 16.74
N GLY A 8 4.50 0.29 16.05
CA GLY A 8 5.15 1.44 15.41
C GLY A 8 5.99 1.10 14.16
N LYS A 9 5.85 -0.11 13.58
CA LYS A 9 6.57 -0.54 12.37
C LYS A 9 6.68 0.53 11.28
N PRO A 10 5.63 1.30 10.93
CA PRO A 10 5.73 2.32 9.88
C PRO A 10 6.73 3.45 10.22
N LEU A 11 6.98 3.70 11.51
CA LEU A 11 7.92 4.72 11.98
C LEU A 11 9.31 4.16 12.33
N ALA A 12 9.55 2.86 12.10
CA ALA A 12 10.86 2.27 12.30
C ALA A 12 11.89 3.00 11.42
N ASP A 13 13.03 3.36 12.04
CA ASP A 13 14.11 4.05 11.34
C ASP A 13 14.79 3.12 10.33
N ILE A 14 14.92 3.59 9.10
CA ILE A 14 15.72 2.97 8.05
C ILE A 14 16.66 4.05 7.50
N ALA A 15 17.93 3.94 7.79
CA ALA A 15 18.96 4.87 7.33
C ALA A 15 18.66 6.36 7.65
N GLY A 16 18.10 6.63 8.83
CA GLY A 16 17.82 7.98 9.33
C GLY A 16 16.44 8.52 8.97
N GLU A 17 15.57 7.71 8.35
CA GLU A 17 14.20 8.11 8.00
C GLU A 17 13.18 7.03 8.34
N PRO A 18 11.92 7.40 8.68
CA PRO A 18 10.86 6.44 8.93
C PRO A 18 10.58 5.54 7.72
N MET A 19 10.35 4.25 7.94
CA MET A 19 10.05 3.27 6.89
C MET A 19 8.92 3.73 5.95
N ILE A 20 7.87 4.35 6.49
CA ILE A 20 6.73 4.80 5.68
C ILE A 20 7.13 5.90 4.67
N VAL A 21 8.14 6.71 4.98
CA VAL A 21 8.66 7.74 4.06
C VAL A 21 9.34 7.08 2.86
N HIS A 22 10.09 6.00 3.08
CA HIS A 22 10.68 5.23 1.99
C HIS A 22 9.60 4.62 1.08
N VAL A 23 8.56 4.01 1.67
CA VAL A 23 7.43 3.47 0.90
C VAL A 23 6.74 4.55 0.06
N TRP A 24 6.45 5.69 0.68
CA TRP A 24 5.84 6.84 -0.01
C TRP A 24 6.69 7.32 -1.19
N ARG A 25 8.02 7.43 -1.01
CA ARG A 25 8.93 7.80 -2.11
C ARG A 25 8.88 6.79 -3.26
N ARG A 26 8.93 5.48 -2.98
CA ARG A 26 8.83 4.45 -4.01
C ARG A 26 7.51 4.54 -4.78
N ALA A 27 6.39 4.79 -4.08
CA ALA A 27 5.11 5.02 -4.72
C ALA A 27 5.15 6.27 -5.63
N THR A 28 5.74 7.37 -5.14
CA THR A 28 5.88 8.62 -5.90
C THR A 28 6.76 8.44 -7.13
N GLU A 29 7.88 7.74 -7.01
CA GLU A 29 8.79 7.41 -8.12
C GLU A 29 8.12 6.52 -9.20
N ALA A 30 7.06 5.80 -8.85
CA ALA A 30 6.29 5.06 -9.84
C ALA A 30 5.60 5.99 -10.86
N GLY A 31 5.26 7.22 -10.49
CA GLY A 31 4.77 8.24 -11.42
C GLY A 31 3.43 7.90 -12.08
N VAL A 32 2.58 7.13 -11.40
CA VAL A 32 1.28 6.66 -11.95
C VAL A 32 0.10 7.53 -11.53
N GLY A 33 0.29 8.44 -10.59
CA GLY A 33 -0.75 9.33 -10.08
C GLY A 33 -0.39 9.95 -8.74
N PRO A 34 -1.30 10.71 -8.12
CA PRO A 34 -1.13 11.25 -6.78
C PRO A 34 -0.92 10.13 -5.75
N VAL A 35 -0.04 10.39 -4.77
CA VAL A 35 0.23 9.44 -3.68
C VAL A 35 -0.24 10.03 -2.36
N VAL A 36 -1.11 9.32 -1.67
CA VAL A 36 -1.68 9.71 -0.38
C VAL A 36 -1.44 8.59 0.63
N VAL A 37 -1.01 8.95 1.84
CA VAL A 37 -0.83 7.98 2.93
C VAL A 37 -2.02 8.03 3.87
N ALA A 38 -2.81 6.96 3.91
CA ALA A 38 -3.93 6.79 4.83
C ALA A 38 -3.43 6.23 6.16
N CYS A 39 -3.59 6.96 7.25
CA CYS A 39 -3.11 6.56 8.58
C CYS A 39 -4.09 6.96 9.68
N ALA A 40 -3.98 6.30 10.83
CA ALA A 40 -4.74 6.66 12.03
C ALA A 40 -3.85 7.35 13.08
N GLU A 41 -2.54 7.22 12.93
CA GLU A 41 -1.55 7.72 13.89
C GLU A 41 -1.03 9.10 13.44
N PRO A 42 -1.20 10.16 14.28
CA PRO A 42 -0.74 11.52 13.94
C PRO A 42 0.77 11.60 13.63
N GLU A 43 1.56 10.73 14.26
CA GLU A 43 3.01 10.68 14.06
C GLU A 43 3.37 10.24 12.63
N ILE A 44 2.59 9.34 12.04
CA ILE A 44 2.75 8.92 10.63
C ILE A 44 2.41 10.09 9.71
N ALA A 45 1.31 10.78 9.97
CA ALA A 45 0.91 11.95 9.21
C ALA A 45 1.98 13.05 9.27
N ALA A 46 2.53 13.30 10.46
CA ALA A 46 3.61 14.27 10.65
C ALA A 46 4.87 13.90 9.87
N ALA A 47 5.29 12.63 9.89
CA ALA A 47 6.46 12.15 9.16
C ALA A 47 6.29 12.31 7.64
N ILE A 48 5.13 11.98 7.09
CA ILE A 48 4.83 12.14 5.67
C ILE A 48 4.79 13.62 5.29
N SER A 49 4.14 14.47 6.09
CA SER A 49 4.07 15.91 5.84
C SER A 49 5.47 16.57 5.88
N ALA A 50 6.32 16.16 6.82
CA ALA A 50 7.71 16.62 6.89
C ALA A 50 8.54 16.23 5.66
N ALA A 51 8.22 15.09 5.04
CA ALA A 51 8.83 14.65 3.78
C ALA A 51 8.24 15.31 2.52
N GLY A 52 7.21 16.16 2.67
CA GLY A 52 6.52 16.84 1.56
C GLY A 52 5.39 16.01 0.93
N GLY A 53 4.99 14.92 1.57
CA GLY A 53 3.89 14.07 1.14
C GLY A 53 2.53 14.51 1.69
N GLN A 54 1.47 13.93 1.15
CA GLN A 54 0.11 14.09 1.63
C GLN A 54 -0.29 12.89 2.49
N ALA A 55 -0.78 13.16 3.70
CA ALA A 55 -1.38 12.17 4.58
C ALA A 55 -2.84 12.50 4.84
N VAL A 56 -3.66 11.46 4.97
CA VAL A 56 -5.08 11.55 5.35
C VAL A 56 -5.32 10.75 6.62
N MET A 57 -5.82 11.44 7.63
CA MET A 57 -6.24 10.79 8.86
C MET A 57 -7.54 10.04 8.64
N THR A 58 -7.55 8.78 9.05
CA THR A 58 -8.69 7.87 8.96
C THR A 58 -9.01 7.28 10.33
N ARG A 59 -10.18 6.70 10.48
CA ARG A 59 -10.56 6.04 11.74
C ARG A 59 -9.57 4.92 12.09
N PRO A 60 -9.28 4.68 13.37
CA PRO A 60 -8.32 3.65 13.81
C PRO A 60 -8.88 2.22 13.70
N ASP A 61 -10.20 2.06 13.68
CA ASP A 61 -10.92 0.80 13.85
C ASP A 61 -11.30 0.09 12.53
N HIS A 62 -10.65 0.41 11.43
CA HIS A 62 -10.89 -0.27 10.16
C HIS A 62 -10.52 -1.76 10.23
N PRO A 63 -11.40 -2.66 9.75
CA PRO A 63 -11.15 -4.09 9.76
C PRO A 63 -10.03 -4.51 8.80
N SER A 64 -9.80 -3.73 7.73
CA SER A 64 -8.74 -3.99 6.75
C SER A 64 -8.04 -2.71 6.25
N GLY A 65 -6.89 -2.89 5.59
CA GLY A 65 -6.20 -1.80 4.89
C GLY A 65 -7.02 -1.26 3.71
N SER A 66 -7.80 -2.09 3.05
CA SER A 66 -8.68 -1.66 1.95
C SER A 66 -9.79 -0.74 2.41
N ASP A 67 -10.42 -1.03 3.57
CA ASP A 67 -11.45 -0.16 4.16
C ASP A 67 -10.86 1.22 4.52
N ARG A 68 -9.63 1.24 5.05
CA ARG A 68 -8.91 2.49 5.35
C ARG A 68 -8.63 3.31 4.10
N ILE A 69 -8.18 2.66 3.04
CA ILE A 69 -7.89 3.32 1.76
C ILE A 69 -9.18 3.86 1.15
N PHE A 70 -10.29 3.14 1.26
CA PHE A 70 -11.59 3.59 0.77
C PHE A 70 -12.04 4.88 1.48
N GLU A 71 -11.96 4.95 2.83
CA GLU A 71 -12.25 6.19 3.57
C GLU A 71 -11.36 7.35 3.12
N ALA A 72 -10.06 7.10 2.93
CA ALA A 72 -9.15 8.13 2.45
C ALA A 72 -9.51 8.60 1.05
N LEU A 73 -9.85 7.67 0.13
CA LEU A 73 -10.28 7.97 -1.23
C LEU A 73 -11.52 8.87 -1.24
N GLU A 74 -12.56 8.54 -0.47
CA GLU A 74 -13.78 9.35 -0.37
C GLU A 74 -13.48 10.80 0.07
N SER A 75 -12.44 11.02 0.86
CA SER A 75 -12.05 12.34 1.33
C SER A 75 -11.27 13.16 0.30
N VAL A 76 -10.43 12.51 -0.54
CA VAL A 76 -9.51 13.19 -1.46
C VAL A 76 -9.99 13.21 -2.91
N ASP A 77 -10.85 12.29 -3.32
CA ASP A 77 -11.37 12.16 -4.68
C ASP A 77 -12.90 12.20 -4.73
N ARG A 78 -13.46 13.28 -4.20
CA ARG A 78 -14.92 13.47 -4.11
C ARG A 78 -15.63 13.56 -5.46
N GLU A 79 -14.89 13.88 -6.50
CA GLU A 79 -15.41 14.02 -7.87
C GLU A 79 -15.20 12.76 -8.70
N SER A 80 -14.64 11.69 -8.12
CA SER A 80 -14.30 10.44 -8.80
C SER A 80 -13.47 10.68 -10.06
N ALA A 81 -12.44 11.51 -9.92
CA ALA A 81 -11.57 11.90 -11.03
C ALA A 81 -10.55 10.80 -11.40
N HIS A 82 -10.38 9.80 -10.53
CA HIS A 82 -9.46 8.69 -10.73
C HIS A 82 -10.23 7.40 -11.04
N ASP A 83 -9.80 6.70 -12.07
CA ASP A 83 -10.40 5.46 -12.56
C ASP A 83 -9.77 4.19 -11.95
N ALA A 84 -8.64 4.33 -11.27
CA ALA A 84 -7.97 3.22 -10.59
C ALA A 84 -7.31 3.67 -9.27
N VAL A 85 -7.30 2.78 -8.28
CA VAL A 85 -6.65 2.99 -6.97
C VAL A 85 -5.67 1.87 -6.70
N ILE A 86 -4.41 2.22 -6.45
CA ILE A 86 -3.37 1.27 -6.06
C ILE A 86 -3.28 1.21 -4.54
N ASN A 87 -3.57 0.04 -3.98
CA ASN A 87 -3.33 -0.25 -2.57
C ASN A 87 -1.88 -0.74 -2.38
N LEU A 88 -0.99 0.15 -1.92
CA LEU A 88 0.38 -0.20 -1.56
C LEU A 88 0.51 -0.28 -0.03
N GLN A 89 0.90 -1.45 0.47
CA GLN A 89 1.09 -1.65 1.91
C GLN A 89 2.33 -0.90 2.42
N GLY A 90 2.19 -0.25 3.60
CA GLY A 90 3.21 0.61 4.19
C GLY A 90 4.45 -0.10 4.77
N ASP A 91 4.70 -1.35 4.40
CA ASP A 91 5.83 -2.16 4.88
C ASP A 91 6.75 -2.70 3.76
N LEU A 92 6.71 -2.05 2.60
CA LEU A 92 7.52 -2.39 1.43
C LEU A 92 8.50 -1.26 1.06
N PRO A 93 9.47 -0.91 1.93
CA PRO A 93 10.33 0.27 1.74
C PRO A 93 11.29 0.16 0.54
N THR A 94 11.51 -1.06 0.06
CA THR A 94 12.42 -1.35 -1.07
C THR A 94 11.70 -1.79 -2.33
N ILE A 95 10.38 -1.63 -2.41
CA ILE A 95 9.63 -2.01 -3.61
C ILE A 95 10.16 -1.28 -4.85
N ASP A 96 10.33 -2.00 -5.94
CA ASP A 96 10.70 -1.38 -7.21
C ASP A 96 9.48 -0.59 -7.76
N PRO A 97 9.64 0.71 -8.09
CA PRO A 97 8.59 1.51 -8.71
C PRO A 97 8.02 0.89 -10.01
N ALA A 98 8.82 0.10 -10.73
CA ALA A 98 8.34 -0.62 -11.90
C ALA A 98 7.29 -1.69 -11.56
N ILE A 99 7.38 -2.29 -10.38
CA ILE A 99 6.39 -3.25 -9.87
C ILE A 99 5.06 -2.54 -9.57
N VAL A 100 5.13 -1.35 -8.96
CA VAL A 100 3.93 -0.53 -8.71
C VAL A 100 3.23 -0.18 -10.02
N ARG A 101 3.98 0.17 -11.08
CA ARG A 101 3.40 0.42 -12.42
C ARG A 101 2.79 -0.84 -13.04
N ALA A 102 3.40 -1.99 -12.80
CA ALA A 102 3.00 -3.25 -13.44
C ALA A 102 1.59 -3.70 -13.03
N VAL A 103 1.14 -3.36 -11.82
CA VAL A 103 -0.20 -3.74 -11.32
C VAL A 103 -1.34 -3.15 -12.17
N LEU A 104 -1.11 -2.03 -12.87
CA LEU A 104 -2.11 -1.38 -13.72
C LEU A 104 -2.30 -2.06 -15.08
N ARG A 105 -1.34 -2.87 -15.54
CA ARG A 105 -1.37 -3.45 -16.89
C ARG A 105 -2.62 -4.30 -17.17
N PRO A 106 -3.09 -5.17 -16.25
CA PRO A 106 -4.30 -5.96 -16.49
C PRO A 106 -5.56 -5.12 -16.62
N LEU A 107 -5.61 -3.94 -15.99
CA LEU A 107 -6.76 -3.03 -16.05
C LEU A 107 -6.95 -2.37 -17.43
N ALA A 108 -6.03 -2.58 -18.39
CA ALA A 108 -6.22 -2.20 -19.78
C ALA A 108 -7.29 -3.08 -20.48
N ASP A 109 -7.60 -4.25 -19.94
CA ASP A 109 -8.72 -5.08 -20.36
C ASP A 109 -9.99 -4.61 -19.63
N PRO A 110 -11.03 -4.16 -20.35
CA PRO A 110 -12.28 -3.66 -19.72
C PRO A 110 -13.07 -4.73 -18.95
N GLY A 111 -12.71 -6.00 -19.08
CA GLY A 111 -13.26 -7.08 -18.26
C GLY A 111 -12.57 -7.30 -16.93
N VAL A 112 -11.54 -6.51 -16.62
CA VAL A 112 -10.75 -6.65 -15.38
C VAL A 112 -11.05 -5.49 -14.43
N ASP A 113 -11.71 -5.78 -13.32
CA ASP A 113 -12.00 -4.80 -12.26
C ASP A 113 -10.93 -4.74 -11.18
N ILE A 114 -10.19 -5.83 -10.94
CA ILE A 114 -9.18 -5.92 -9.87
C ILE A 114 -7.94 -6.64 -10.39
N ALA A 115 -6.78 -6.05 -10.13
CA ALA A 115 -5.48 -6.64 -10.42
C ALA A 115 -4.63 -6.75 -9.15
N THR A 116 -3.85 -7.81 -9.03
CA THR A 116 -2.89 -7.97 -7.93
C THR A 116 -1.60 -8.59 -8.44
N LEU A 117 -0.53 -8.36 -7.70
CA LEU A 117 0.76 -8.96 -8.00
C LEU A 117 0.96 -10.23 -7.17
N VAL A 118 1.54 -11.22 -7.80
CA VAL A 118 1.91 -12.48 -7.15
C VAL A 118 3.38 -12.79 -7.42
N ALA A 119 4.01 -13.54 -6.51
CA ALA A 119 5.35 -14.05 -6.67
C ALA A 119 5.33 -15.59 -6.64
N PRO A 120 6.18 -16.27 -7.39
CA PRO A 120 6.30 -17.72 -7.28
C PRO A 120 6.73 -18.13 -5.88
N ILE A 121 6.10 -19.17 -5.34
CA ILE A 121 6.57 -19.86 -4.12
C ILE A 121 7.77 -20.70 -4.54
N THR A 122 8.94 -20.44 -3.97
CA THR A 122 10.17 -21.13 -4.28
C THR A 122 10.57 -22.18 -3.24
N GLU A 123 10.05 -22.07 -2.00
CA GLU A 123 10.33 -22.99 -0.92
C GLU A 123 9.10 -23.83 -0.59
N ALA A 124 9.24 -25.16 -0.64
CA ALA A 124 8.12 -26.09 -0.38
C ALA A 124 7.41 -25.86 0.97
N LYS A 125 8.14 -25.40 2.00
CA LYS A 125 7.56 -25.08 3.31
C LYS A 125 6.53 -23.96 3.25
N GLU A 126 6.69 -22.98 2.33
CA GLU A 126 5.78 -21.85 2.17
C GLU A 126 4.40 -22.29 1.65
N CYS A 127 4.34 -23.38 0.88
CA CYS A 127 3.08 -23.94 0.41
C CYS A 127 2.14 -24.37 1.57
N TYR A 128 2.73 -24.77 2.68
CA TYR A 128 1.99 -25.28 3.86
C TYR A 128 1.92 -24.28 5.00
N ASP A 129 2.67 -23.16 4.92
CA ASP A 129 2.63 -22.11 5.96
C ASP A 129 1.33 -21.32 5.87
N PRO A 130 0.47 -21.33 6.92
CA PRO A 130 -0.80 -20.58 6.91
C PRO A 130 -0.61 -19.06 6.89
N ASN A 131 0.58 -18.54 7.20
CA ASN A 131 0.88 -17.11 7.16
C ASN A 131 1.29 -16.64 5.76
N VAL A 132 1.57 -17.54 4.83
CA VAL A 132 1.85 -17.20 3.43
C VAL A 132 0.54 -17.25 2.65
N VAL A 133 0.11 -16.11 2.13
CA VAL A 133 -1.08 -16.02 1.28
C VAL A 133 -0.78 -16.67 -0.07
N LYS A 134 -1.70 -17.52 -0.56
CA LYS A 134 -1.58 -18.20 -1.85
C LYS A 134 -2.60 -17.64 -2.83
N ALA A 135 -2.18 -17.37 -4.05
CA ALA A 135 -3.08 -17.10 -5.16
C ALA A 135 -3.50 -18.42 -5.81
N ALA A 136 -4.80 -18.71 -5.85
CA ALA A 136 -5.34 -19.81 -6.64
C ALA A 136 -5.72 -19.28 -8.02
N LEU A 137 -5.21 -19.92 -9.07
CA LEU A 137 -5.53 -19.58 -10.44
C LEU A 137 -6.61 -20.53 -10.97
N SER A 138 -7.64 -19.98 -11.65
CA SER A 138 -8.56 -20.80 -12.45
C SER A 138 -7.86 -21.19 -13.76
N LEU A 139 -8.05 -22.42 -14.19
CA LEU A 139 -7.64 -22.92 -15.52
C LEU A 139 -8.62 -22.43 -16.58
#